data_c52ee9b5e17ebcc11008f4de81c11741
#
_entry.id   c52ee9b5e17ebcc11008f4de81c11741
#
_cell.length_a   1.000
_cell.length_b   1.000
_cell.length_c   1.000
_cell.angle_alpha   90.00
_cell.angle_beta   90.00
_cell.angle_gamma   90.00
#
_symmetry.space_group_name_H-M   'P 1'
#
loop_
_entity.id
_entity.type
_entity.pdbx_description
1 polymer ?
#
loop_
_entity_poly.entity_id
_entity_poly.type
_entity_poly.pdbx_seq_one_letter_code
_entity_poly.pdbx_strand_id
1 'polypeptide(L)'
;MKKLIVVLIILLILFFVFFRVMVFLKQRSAQTTEVQERIMPVEVEIVKTTPYTPILNYTGEVKGVEEIQIYPKASGKLVEMKVKEGDRVKKDQVVALIDRDITGLDFKLAETTTPVEGVVGKVYLDKGAQVNEPSGGGGGTPLAQILNLDSVKIIIQVTEEDLPKVRLGQKAKIRVDAYPDREFSGAITQISPTLNSLARTAGAEITIPNPNHLLKPGMFAEVDLAT
;
A
#
# COMPACT_ATOMS: atom_id res chain seq x y z
N MET A 1 3.96 -115.96 -12.02
CA MET A 1 3.00 -115.07 -11.37
C MET A 1 3.63 -113.93 -10.58
N LYS A 2 4.63 -114.18 -9.68
CA LYS A 2 5.25 -113.12 -8.86
C LYS A 2 5.96 -112.01 -9.65
N LYS A 3 6.65 -112.30 -10.77
CA LYS A 3 7.31 -111.29 -11.62
C LYS A 3 6.34 -110.36 -12.34
N LEU A 4 5.18 -110.82 -12.70
CA LEU A 4 4.16 -110.02 -13.37
C LEU A 4 3.53 -109.03 -12.42
N ILE A 5 3.33 -109.38 -11.15
CA ILE A 5 2.81 -108.48 -10.11
C ILE A 5 3.78 -107.36 -9.80
N VAL A 6 5.13 -107.62 -9.74
CA VAL A 6 6.17 -106.59 -9.50
C VAL A 6 6.21 -105.57 -10.64
N VAL A 7 6.09 -106.01 -11.91
CA VAL A 7 6.03 -105.16 -13.07
C VAL A 7 4.82 -104.25 -13.03
N LEU A 8 3.65 -104.82 -12.64
CA LEU A 8 2.40 -104.07 -12.55
C LEU A 8 2.48 -102.96 -11.45
N ILE A 9 3.11 -103.27 -10.29
CA ILE A 9 3.32 -102.31 -9.21
C ILE A 9 4.29 -101.15 -9.65
N ILE A 10 5.36 -101.49 -10.37
CA ILE A 10 6.30 -100.45 -10.88
C ILE A 10 5.59 -99.59 -11.89
N LEU A 11 4.78 -100.07 -12.79
CA LEU A 11 3.97 -99.32 -13.74
C LEU A 11 2.96 -98.42 -13.04
N LEU A 12 2.37 -98.84 -11.96
CA LEU A 12 1.41 -98.06 -11.18
C LEU A 12 2.08 -96.93 -10.43
N ILE A 13 3.30 -97.16 -9.88
CA ILE A 13 4.11 -96.16 -9.24
C ILE A 13 4.58 -95.08 -10.26
N LEU A 14 5.04 -95.51 -11.45
CA LEU A 14 5.45 -94.60 -12.52
C LEU A 14 4.27 -93.73 -13.00
N PHE A 15 3.09 -94.39 -13.15
CA PHE A 15 1.88 -93.62 -13.50
C PHE A 15 1.51 -92.61 -12.43
N PHE A 16 1.58 -92.97 -11.17
CA PHE A 16 1.31 -92.02 -10.06
C PHE A 16 2.29 -90.85 -9.97
N VAL A 17 3.56 -91.14 -10.18
CA VAL A 17 4.62 -90.06 -10.22
C VAL A 17 4.38 -89.15 -11.43
N PHE A 18 4.10 -89.73 -12.62
CA PHE A 18 3.80 -88.94 -13.81
C PHE A 18 2.59 -88.08 -13.62
N PHE A 19 1.53 -88.62 -13.03
CA PHE A 19 0.29 -87.85 -12.75
C PHE A 19 0.59 -86.69 -11.75
N ARG A 20 1.37 -86.92 -10.71
CA ARG A 20 1.76 -85.90 -9.74
C ARG A 20 2.58 -84.82 -10.38
N VAL A 21 3.54 -85.13 -11.24
CA VAL A 21 4.34 -84.16 -11.97
C VAL A 21 3.51 -83.33 -12.92
N MET A 22 2.53 -83.98 -13.62
CA MET A 22 1.65 -83.27 -14.53
C MET A 22 0.71 -82.33 -13.83
N VAL A 23 0.19 -82.68 -12.65
CA VAL A 23 -0.66 -81.75 -11.82
C VAL A 23 0.19 -80.62 -11.27
N PHE A 24 1.41 -80.88 -10.85
CA PHE A 24 2.32 -79.84 -10.34
C PHE A 24 2.72 -78.84 -11.43
N LEU A 25 2.97 -79.29 -12.67
CA LEU A 25 3.26 -78.42 -13.80
C LEU A 25 2.03 -77.59 -14.19
N LYS A 26 0.83 -78.15 -14.14
CA LYS A 26 -0.44 -77.46 -14.44
C LYS A 26 -0.75 -76.36 -13.38
N GLN A 27 -0.42 -76.63 -12.12
CA GLN A 27 -0.57 -75.63 -11.06
C GLN A 27 0.42 -74.45 -11.17
N ARG A 28 1.64 -74.66 -11.70
CA ARG A 28 2.62 -73.60 -11.93
C ARG A 28 2.21 -72.68 -13.09
N SER A 29 1.52 -73.19 -14.11
CA SER A 29 1.08 -72.37 -15.23
C SER A 29 -0.14 -71.49 -14.91
N ALA A 30 -0.80 -71.71 -13.75
CA ALA A 30 -1.98 -70.93 -13.33
C ALA A 30 -1.61 -69.73 -12.43
N GLN A 31 -0.35 -69.56 -12.04
CA GLN A 31 0.15 -68.38 -11.36
C GLN A 31 0.73 -67.37 -12.36
N THR A 32 0.00 -67.00 -13.38
CA THR A 32 0.23 -65.76 -14.08
C THR A 32 -0.21 -64.67 -13.11
N THR A 33 0.72 -64.01 -12.51
CA THR A 33 0.48 -62.82 -11.69
C THR A 33 -0.23 -61.81 -12.58
N GLU A 34 -1.52 -61.68 -12.43
CA GLU A 34 -2.25 -60.50 -12.90
C GLU A 34 -1.62 -59.32 -12.15
N VAL A 35 -0.73 -58.61 -12.82
CA VAL A 35 -0.33 -57.27 -12.39
C VAL A 35 -1.61 -56.46 -12.44
N GLN A 36 -2.32 -56.41 -11.32
CA GLN A 36 -3.38 -55.40 -11.15
C GLN A 36 -2.71 -54.07 -11.26
N GLU A 37 -2.77 -53.44 -12.42
CA GLU A 37 -2.52 -52.02 -12.56
C GLU A 37 -3.41 -51.30 -11.53
N ARG A 38 -2.81 -50.90 -10.42
CA ARG A 38 -3.45 -49.98 -9.47
C ARG A 38 -3.63 -48.67 -10.20
N ILE A 39 -4.74 -48.52 -10.87
CA ILE A 39 -5.18 -47.22 -11.37
C ILE A 39 -5.48 -46.39 -10.14
N MET A 40 -4.53 -45.50 -9.78
CA MET A 40 -4.81 -44.48 -8.78
C MET A 40 -5.69 -43.42 -9.45
N PRO A 41 -6.93 -43.22 -8.99
CA PRO A 41 -7.72 -42.11 -9.48
C PRO A 41 -6.99 -40.82 -9.07
N VAL A 42 -6.60 -39.99 -10.03
CA VAL A 42 -6.09 -38.68 -9.83
C VAL A 42 -7.20 -37.70 -10.17
N GLU A 43 -7.49 -36.81 -9.23
CA GLU A 43 -8.42 -35.71 -9.48
C GLU A 43 -7.66 -34.66 -10.29
N VAL A 44 -8.12 -34.38 -11.47
CA VAL A 44 -7.55 -33.37 -12.36
C VAL A 44 -8.50 -32.19 -12.42
N GLU A 45 -8.01 -31.02 -12.06
CA GLU A 45 -8.74 -29.78 -12.23
C GLU A 45 -8.25 -29.07 -13.50
N ILE A 46 -9.21 -28.61 -14.30
CA ILE A 46 -8.89 -27.85 -15.51
C ILE A 46 -8.46 -26.47 -15.06
N VAL A 47 -7.17 -26.16 -15.20
CA VAL A 47 -6.62 -24.83 -14.94
C VAL A 47 -7.26 -23.85 -15.92
N LYS A 48 -8.07 -22.94 -15.40
CA LYS A 48 -8.62 -21.83 -16.16
C LYS A 48 -7.61 -20.67 -16.12
N THR A 49 -7.21 -20.20 -17.28
CA THR A 49 -6.42 -18.96 -17.36
C THR A 49 -7.31 -17.78 -16.98
N THR A 50 -7.02 -17.15 -15.85
CA THR A 50 -7.64 -15.88 -15.46
C THR A 50 -6.66 -14.77 -15.81
N PRO A 51 -7.12 -13.67 -16.44
CA PRO A 51 -6.23 -12.54 -16.67
C PRO A 51 -5.76 -11.99 -15.32
N TYR A 52 -4.46 -12.02 -15.11
CA TYR A 52 -3.80 -11.46 -13.94
C TYR A 52 -3.27 -10.08 -14.28
N THR A 53 -3.79 -9.06 -13.61
CA THR A 53 -3.22 -7.72 -13.67
C THR A 53 -2.31 -7.57 -12.46
N PRO A 54 -1.00 -7.45 -12.66
CA PRO A 54 -0.09 -7.24 -11.55
C PRO A 54 -0.41 -5.91 -10.85
N ILE A 55 -0.41 -5.93 -9.53
CA ILE A 55 -0.68 -4.77 -8.69
C ILE A 55 0.58 -4.47 -7.90
N LEU A 56 1.04 -3.23 -7.95
CA LEU A 56 2.10 -2.73 -7.11
C LEU A 56 1.49 -2.10 -5.86
N ASN A 57 1.90 -2.57 -4.70
CA ASN A 57 1.42 -2.08 -3.41
C ASN A 57 2.47 -1.18 -2.77
N TYR A 58 2.06 0.01 -2.39
CA TYR A 58 2.88 1.00 -1.69
C TYR A 58 2.15 1.52 -0.47
N THR A 59 2.91 2.12 0.43
CA THR A 59 2.36 2.89 1.54
C THR A 59 2.86 4.32 1.45
N GLY A 60 2.05 5.25 1.92
CA GLY A 60 2.41 6.65 1.95
C GLY A 60 1.60 7.45 2.96
N GLU A 61 2.08 8.64 3.26
CA GLU A 61 1.40 9.58 4.14
C GLU A 61 0.57 10.55 3.33
N VAL A 62 -0.66 10.79 3.77
CA VAL A 62 -1.54 11.81 3.21
C VAL A 62 -1.02 13.19 3.61
N LYS A 63 -0.87 14.08 2.63
CA LYS A 63 -0.46 15.49 2.82
C LYS A 63 -1.44 16.43 2.12
N GLY A 64 -1.52 17.65 2.58
CA GLY A 64 -2.21 18.70 1.82
C GLY A 64 -1.51 18.92 0.48
N VAL A 65 -2.29 19.24 -0.56
CA VAL A 65 -1.68 19.64 -1.86
C VAL A 65 -0.89 20.92 -1.67
N GLU A 66 -1.46 21.86 -0.93
CA GLU A 66 -0.82 23.10 -0.54
C GLU A 66 -0.86 23.24 0.98
N GLU A 67 0.30 23.43 1.59
CA GLU A 67 0.48 23.70 3.01
C GLU A 67 1.32 24.95 3.15
N ILE A 68 0.71 26.01 3.64
CA ILE A 68 1.36 27.32 3.74
C ILE A 68 1.42 27.73 5.20
N GLN A 69 2.63 28.03 5.66
CA GLN A 69 2.84 28.63 6.97
C GLN A 69 2.72 30.16 6.87
N ILE A 70 1.91 30.73 7.74
CA ILE A 70 1.70 32.16 7.83
C ILE A 70 2.65 32.73 8.87
N TYR A 71 3.52 33.61 8.43
CA TYR A 71 4.48 34.31 9.28
C TYR A 71 4.01 35.73 9.58
N PRO A 72 4.44 36.31 10.74
CA PRO A 72 4.12 37.67 11.06
C PRO A 72 4.75 38.63 10.04
N LYS A 73 4.01 39.68 9.66
CA LYS A 73 4.48 40.77 8.77
C LYS A 73 5.25 41.88 9.50
N ALA A 74 5.31 41.81 10.82
CA ALA A 74 6.04 42.74 11.66
C ALA A 74 6.43 42.04 12.97
N SER A 75 7.55 42.47 13.55
CA SER A 75 7.92 42.05 14.90
C SER A 75 7.10 42.81 15.93
N GLY A 76 6.80 42.18 17.06
CA GLY A 76 6.00 42.75 18.12
C GLY A 76 5.28 41.74 18.98
N LYS A 77 4.23 42.14 19.68
CA LYS A 77 3.40 41.32 20.54
C LYS A 77 2.14 40.90 19.81
N LEU A 78 1.81 39.59 19.79
CA LEU A 78 0.57 39.07 19.25
C LEU A 78 -0.61 39.52 20.12
N VAL A 79 -1.44 40.44 19.61
CA VAL A 79 -2.59 40.97 20.32
C VAL A 79 -3.77 40.00 20.22
N GLU A 80 -4.00 39.47 19.02
CA GLU A 80 -5.15 38.63 18.80
C GLU A 80 -4.92 37.69 17.59
N MET A 81 -5.30 36.43 17.73
CA MET A 81 -5.52 35.53 16.63
C MET A 81 -7.01 35.62 16.23
N LYS A 82 -7.27 36.01 14.97
CA LYS A 82 -8.62 36.15 14.41
C LYS A 82 -9.23 34.83 13.93
N VAL A 83 -8.43 33.76 13.95
CA VAL A 83 -8.80 32.44 13.45
C VAL A 83 -8.43 31.36 14.45
N LYS A 84 -9.15 30.23 14.38
CA LYS A 84 -8.91 29.03 15.19
C LYS A 84 -8.66 27.83 14.27
N GLU A 85 -8.09 26.78 14.81
CA GLU A 85 -7.92 25.50 14.10
C GLU A 85 -9.29 24.98 13.64
N GLY A 86 -9.35 24.59 12.36
CA GLY A 86 -10.58 24.16 11.67
C GLY A 86 -11.38 25.27 10.97
N ASP A 87 -11.05 26.55 11.20
CA ASP A 87 -11.74 27.65 10.52
C ASP A 87 -11.40 27.68 9.03
N ARG A 88 -12.40 28.02 8.20
CA ARG A 88 -12.17 28.34 6.79
C ARG A 88 -11.76 29.78 6.64
N VAL A 89 -10.72 30.04 5.88
CA VAL A 89 -10.20 31.38 5.58
C VAL A 89 -10.19 31.62 4.08
N LYS A 90 -10.46 32.86 3.70
CA LYS A 90 -10.38 33.33 2.31
C LYS A 90 -9.02 33.98 2.07
N LYS A 91 -8.59 34.03 0.82
CA LYS A 91 -7.43 34.80 0.42
C LYS A 91 -7.54 36.25 0.94
N ASP A 92 -6.43 36.78 1.42
CA ASP A 92 -6.27 38.13 1.99
C ASP A 92 -7.07 38.38 3.29
N GLN A 93 -7.65 37.34 3.90
CA GLN A 93 -8.31 37.45 5.19
C GLN A 93 -7.28 37.68 6.30
N VAL A 94 -7.59 38.62 7.23
CA VAL A 94 -6.75 38.89 8.41
C VAL A 94 -6.82 37.71 9.36
N VAL A 95 -5.66 37.13 9.70
CA VAL A 95 -5.53 35.98 10.61
C VAL A 95 -4.96 36.38 11.98
N ALA A 96 -4.20 37.46 12.05
CA ALA A 96 -3.59 37.94 13.31
C ALA A 96 -3.38 39.45 13.34
N LEU A 97 -3.41 40.00 14.55
CA LEU A 97 -3.10 41.39 14.86
C LEU A 97 -1.87 41.44 15.75
N ILE A 98 -0.88 42.29 15.37
CA ILE A 98 0.41 42.43 16.05
C ILE A 98 0.60 43.87 16.46
N ASP A 99 0.92 44.10 17.73
CA ASP A 99 1.35 45.36 18.26
C ASP A 99 2.88 45.51 18.10
N ARG A 100 3.31 46.54 17.39
CA ARG A 100 4.72 46.72 17.02
C ARG A 100 5.60 47.25 18.17
N ASP A 101 5.06 47.52 19.34
CA ASP A 101 5.76 47.98 20.56
C ASP A 101 6.99 48.86 20.28
N ILE A 102 6.75 49.99 19.56
CA ILE A 102 7.75 51.00 19.34
C ILE A 102 7.49 52.12 20.33
N THR A 103 8.36 52.23 21.33
CA THR A 103 8.24 53.19 22.44
C THR A 103 8.03 54.62 21.92
N GLY A 104 6.90 55.24 22.29
CA GLY A 104 6.61 56.65 22.05
C GLY A 104 5.82 56.98 20.76
N LEU A 105 5.35 55.99 20.01
CA LEU A 105 4.49 56.19 18.82
C LEU A 105 3.29 55.26 18.86
N ASP A 106 2.08 55.83 18.76
CA ASP A 106 0.85 55.01 18.60
C ASP A 106 0.75 54.50 17.14
N PHE A 107 1.16 53.28 16.92
CA PHE A 107 0.99 52.62 15.63
C PHE A 107 -0.31 51.87 15.57
N LYS A 108 -0.96 51.92 14.41
CA LYS A 108 -2.03 50.98 14.07
C LYS A 108 -1.47 49.56 14.14
N LEU A 109 -2.26 48.62 14.71
CA LEU A 109 -1.90 47.21 14.76
C LEU A 109 -1.52 46.69 13.37
N ALA A 110 -0.44 45.92 13.29
CA ALA A 110 -0.03 45.30 12.05
C ALA A 110 -0.93 44.09 11.78
N GLU A 111 -1.58 44.07 10.59
CA GLU A 111 -2.44 42.99 10.15
C GLU A 111 -1.64 41.96 9.39
N THR A 112 -1.68 40.71 9.83
CA THR A 112 -1.13 39.57 9.07
C THR A 112 -2.30 38.87 8.36
N THR A 113 -2.22 38.73 7.04
CA THR A 113 -3.25 38.12 6.18
C THR A 113 -2.74 36.82 5.60
N THR A 114 -3.68 35.91 5.24
CA THR A 114 -3.35 34.69 4.49
C THR A 114 -3.27 34.98 2.99
N PRO A 115 -2.23 34.50 2.27
CA PRO A 115 -2.10 34.69 0.82
C PRO A 115 -3.01 33.74 0.01
N VAL A 116 -3.58 32.71 0.65
CA VAL A 116 -4.40 31.66 0.03
C VAL A 116 -5.67 31.44 0.80
N GLU A 117 -6.65 30.86 0.15
CA GLU A 117 -7.83 30.30 0.81
C GLU A 117 -7.57 28.87 1.28
N GLY A 118 -8.30 28.42 2.30
CA GLY A 118 -8.14 27.06 2.84
C GLY A 118 -8.74 26.92 4.23
N VAL A 119 -8.25 25.91 4.95
CA VAL A 119 -8.63 25.62 6.33
C VAL A 119 -7.40 25.83 7.23
N VAL A 120 -7.60 26.44 8.39
CA VAL A 120 -6.57 26.58 9.40
C VAL A 120 -6.27 25.18 9.99
N GLY A 121 -5.12 24.64 9.65
CA GLY A 121 -4.69 23.33 10.14
C GLY A 121 -4.13 23.37 11.55
N LYS A 122 -3.32 24.40 11.83
CA LYS A 122 -2.68 24.58 13.13
C LYS A 122 -2.47 26.06 13.46
N VAL A 123 -2.63 26.40 14.72
CA VAL A 123 -2.23 27.67 15.31
C VAL A 123 -1.05 27.40 16.25
N TYR A 124 0.07 28.12 16.03
CA TYR A 124 1.32 27.83 16.75
C TYR A 124 1.53 28.71 17.97
N LEU A 125 0.90 29.88 18.03
CA LEU A 125 1.11 30.87 19.05
C LEU A 125 -0.19 31.39 19.64
N ASP A 126 -0.15 31.64 20.94
CA ASP A 126 -1.25 32.22 21.69
C ASP A 126 -1.15 33.74 21.82
N LYS A 127 -2.26 34.39 22.13
CA LYS A 127 -2.33 35.82 22.45
C LYS A 127 -1.29 36.18 23.53
N GLY A 128 -0.54 37.21 23.26
CA GLY A 128 0.51 37.73 24.16
C GLY A 128 1.92 37.23 23.86
N ALA A 129 2.06 36.28 22.93
CA ALA A 129 3.36 35.80 22.48
C ALA A 129 4.15 36.89 21.75
N GLN A 130 5.46 36.92 21.95
CA GLN A 130 6.36 37.76 21.16
C GLN A 130 6.63 37.11 19.82
N VAL A 131 6.46 37.85 18.75
CA VAL A 131 6.67 37.39 17.37
C VAL A 131 7.74 38.21 16.67
N ASN A 132 8.49 37.55 15.80
CA ASN A 132 9.51 38.20 14.99
C ASN A 132 9.22 38.01 13.51
N GLU A 133 9.31 39.09 12.75
CA GLU A 133 9.29 39.02 11.30
C GLU A 133 10.45 38.15 10.81
N PRO A 134 10.24 37.23 9.84
CA PRO A 134 11.34 36.47 9.26
C PRO A 134 12.38 37.40 8.65
N SER A 135 13.54 37.48 9.23
CA SER A 135 14.68 38.22 8.67
C SER A 135 15.63 37.27 7.96
N GLY A 136 16.24 37.70 6.88
CA GLY A 136 16.97 36.93 5.86
C GLY A 136 18.10 36.00 6.32
N GLY A 137 17.82 35.08 7.22
CA GLY A 137 18.75 34.04 7.69
C GLY A 137 18.32 33.32 8.96
N GLY A 138 17.27 33.75 9.64
CA GLY A 138 16.73 33.11 10.84
C GLY A 138 15.23 32.91 10.72
N GLY A 139 14.78 31.68 10.90
CA GLY A 139 13.38 31.33 10.80
C GLY A 139 12.55 32.05 11.86
N GLY A 140 11.60 32.86 11.43
CA GLY A 140 10.53 33.34 12.31
C GLY A 140 9.66 32.19 12.78
N THR A 141 8.97 32.37 13.91
CA THR A 141 7.95 31.39 14.33
C THR A 141 6.67 31.61 13.53
N PRO A 142 6.13 30.61 12.83
CA PRO A 142 4.88 30.75 12.12
C PRO A 142 3.73 30.99 13.11
N LEU A 143 2.74 31.79 12.69
CA LEU A 143 1.51 32.06 13.46
C LEU A 143 0.50 30.96 13.30
N ALA A 144 0.29 30.53 12.06
CA ALA A 144 -0.67 29.51 11.70
C ALA A 144 -0.24 28.76 10.43
N GLN A 145 -0.83 27.58 10.21
CA GLN A 145 -0.72 26.81 8.98
C GLN A 145 -2.07 26.79 8.28
N ILE A 146 -2.09 27.10 7.00
CA ILE A 146 -3.28 27.01 6.15
C ILE A 146 -3.09 25.86 5.20
N LEU A 147 -4.12 25.02 5.08
CA LEU A 147 -4.14 23.80 4.27
C LEU A 147 -5.23 23.91 3.22
N ASN A 148 -4.93 23.56 1.98
CA ASN A 148 -5.96 23.24 1.00
C ASN A 148 -6.32 21.76 1.18
N LEU A 149 -7.56 21.49 1.60
CA LEU A 149 -8.08 20.13 1.85
C LEU A 149 -9.05 19.62 0.78
N ASP A 150 -9.37 20.42 -0.24
CA ASP A 150 -10.28 20.01 -1.33
C ASP A 150 -9.66 18.89 -2.17
N SER A 151 -8.35 18.83 -2.19
CA SER A 151 -7.56 17.71 -2.68
C SER A 151 -6.42 17.43 -1.71
N VAL A 152 -6.03 16.17 -1.62
CA VAL A 152 -4.87 15.73 -0.86
C VAL A 152 -3.92 14.96 -1.78
N LYS A 153 -2.68 14.84 -1.36
CA LYS A 153 -1.68 14.06 -2.08
C LYS A 153 -1.06 13.01 -1.19
N ILE A 154 -0.64 11.91 -1.80
CA ILE A 154 0.15 10.87 -1.17
C ILE A 154 1.46 10.78 -1.93
N ILE A 155 2.57 10.75 -1.20
CA ILE A 155 3.90 10.53 -1.77
C ILE A 155 4.29 9.10 -1.47
N ILE A 156 4.42 8.29 -2.52
CA ILE A 156 4.93 6.93 -2.45
C ILE A 156 6.38 6.87 -2.91
N GLN A 157 7.13 5.88 -2.41
CA GLN A 157 8.52 5.65 -2.80
C GLN A 157 8.57 4.44 -3.75
N VAL A 158 8.70 4.72 -5.04
CA VAL A 158 8.75 3.70 -6.08
C VAL A 158 10.17 3.21 -6.24
N THR A 159 10.38 1.90 -6.24
CA THR A 159 11.71 1.30 -6.44
C THR A 159 12.21 1.49 -7.88
N GLU A 160 13.53 1.47 -8.08
CA GLU A 160 14.15 1.53 -9.42
C GLU A 160 13.60 0.45 -10.36
N GLU A 161 13.32 -0.76 -9.84
CA GLU A 161 12.78 -1.89 -10.61
C GLU A 161 11.34 -1.65 -11.10
N ASP A 162 10.52 -0.97 -10.28
CA ASP A 162 9.13 -0.73 -10.60
C ASP A 162 8.89 0.58 -11.37
N LEU A 163 9.88 1.47 -11.35
CA LEU A 163 9.78 2.79 -12.00
C LEU A 163 9.34 2.72 -13.48
N PRO A 164 9.81 1.75 -14.31
CA PRO A 164 9.35 1.62 -15.69
C PRO A 164 7.85 1.25 -15.83
N LYS A 165 7.24 0.71 -14.77
CA LYS A 165 5.83 0.29 -14.72
C LYS A 165 4.91 1.42 -14.26
N VAL A 166 5.46 2.52 -13.70
CA VAL A 166 4.73 3.64 -13.13
C VAL A 166 4.69 4.80 -14.12
N ARG A 167 3.50 5.37 -14.36
CA ARG A 167 3.30 6.41 -15.38
C ARG A 167 2.43 7.55 -14.87
N LEU A 168 2.65 8.75 -15.38
CA LEU A 168 1.75 9.89 -15.14
C LEU A 168 0.33 9.57 -15.60
N GLY A 169 -0.67 9.97 -14.81
CA GLY A 169 -2.08 9.69 -15.08
C GLY A 169 -2.53 8.27 -14.71
N GLN A 170 -1.63 7.39 -14.26
CA GLN A 170 -1.98 6.04 -13.81
C GLN A 170 -2.90 6.12 -12.60
N LYS A 171 -4.00 5.36 -12.67
CA LYS A 171 -5.00 5.31 -11.58
C LYS A 171 -4.45 4.54 -10.39
N ALA A 172 -4.72 5.07 -9.21
CA ALA A 172 -4.40 4.46 -7.93
C ALA A 172 -5.68 4.22 -7.14
N LYS A 173 -5.75 3.06 -6.48
CA LYS A 173 -6.75 2.79 -5.44
C LYS A 173 -6.09 3.00 -4.09
N ILE A 174 -6.76 3.72 -3.23
CA ILE A 174 -6.23 4.12 -1.93
C ILE A 174 -7.15 3.62 -0.83
N ARG A 175 -6.58 2.98 0.17
CA ARG A 175 -7.24 2.59 1.40
C ARG A 175 -6.57 3.27 2.58
N VAL A 176 -7.36 3.71 3.54
CA VAL A 176 -6.89 4.31 4.80
C VAL A 176 -7.53 3.61 5.98
N ASP A 177 -6.78 3.40 7.05
CA ASP A 177 -7.26 2.67 8.24
C ASP A 177 -8.46 3.35 8.91
N ALA A 178 -8.54 4.68 8.81
CA ALA A 178 -9.65 5.45 9.36
C ALA A 178 -11.00 5.15 8.67
N TYR A 179 -10.99 4.62 7.47
CA TYR A 179 -12.17 4.29 6.66
C TYR A 179 -12.01 2.94 5.96
N PRO A 180 -12.03 1.81 6.70
CA PRO A 180 -11.72 0.49 6.15
C PRO A 180 -12.70 0.03 5.05
N ASP A 181 -13.96 0.49 5.12
CA ASP A 181 -15.01 0.14 4.16
C ASP A 181 -15.05 1.06 2.93
N ARG A 182 -14.08 1.98 2.77
CA ARG A 182 -14.05 2.95 1.67
C ARG A 182 -12.76 2.87 0.88
N GLU A 183 -12.91 2.80 -0.43
CA GLU A 183 -11.81 3.01 -1.37
C GLU A 183 -11.86 4.44 -1.90
N PHE A 184 -10.72 5.10 -1.89
CA PHE A 184 -10.53 6.39 -2.54
C PHE A 184 -9.79 6.16 -3.86
N SER A 185 -10.05 7.02 -4.84
CA SER A 185 -9.39 6.95 -6.14
C SER A 185 -8.57 8.19 -6.38
N GLY A 186 -7.34 7.99 -6.82
CA GLY A 186 -6.43 9.05 -7.21
C GLY A 186 -5.72 8.73 -8.53
N ALA A 187 -4.86 9.64 -8.93
CA ALA A 187 -3.98 9.44 -10.08
C ALA A 187 -2.59 9.98 -9.80
N ILE A 188 -1.58 9.37 -10.41
CA ILE A 188 -0.20 9.85 -10.36
C ILE A 188 -0.12 11.18 -11.12
N THR A 189 0.23 12.24 -10.41
CA THR A 189 0.34 13.59 -10.98
C THR A 189 1.78 14.02 -11.19
N GLN A 190 2.71 13.42 -10.43
CA GLN A 190 4.12 13.73 -10.55
C GLN A 190 4.98 12.51 -10.22
N ILE A 191 6.10 12.36 -10.93
CA ILE A 191 7.14 11.39 -10.65
C ILE A 191 8.45 12.17 -10.57
N SER A 192 9.19 11.96 -9.49
CA SER A 192 10.48 12.63 -9.29
C SER A 192 11.46 12.27 -10.43
N PRO A 193 12.11 13.24 -11.06
CA PRO A 193 13.13 12.97 -12.07
C PRO A 193 14.45 12.45 -11.47
N THR A 194 14.58 12.45 -10.14
CA THR A 194 15.78 12.04 -9.42
C THR A 194 15.50 10.86 -8.50
N LEU A 195 16.46 9.94 -8.43
CA LEU A 195 16.44 8.82 -7.49
C LEU A 195 17.17 9.21 -6.20
N ASN A 196 16.63 8.77 -5.08
CA ASN A 196 17.38 8.75 -3.83
C ASN A 196 18.41 7.62 -3.92
N SER A 197 19.70 7.96 -3.97
CA SER A 197 20.78 6.98 -4.18
C SER A 197 20.94 5.99 -3.02
N LEU A 198 20.56 6.38 -1.80
CA LEU A 198 20.65 5.50 -0.63
C LEU A 198 19.51 4.48 -0.59
N ALA A 199 18.29 4.92 -0.86
CA ALA A 199 17.10 4.07 -0.83
C ALA A 199 16.81 3.41 -2.19
N ARG A 200 17.43 3.87 -3.28
CA ARG A 200 17.17 3.47 -4.67
C ARG A 200 15.69 3.58 -5.03
N THR A 201 15.07 4.70 -4.64
CA THR A 201 13.66 4.98 -4.89
C THR A 201 13.46 6.34 -5.52
N ALA A 202 12.38 6.49 -6.29
CA ALA A 202 11.88 7.78 -6.77
C ALA A 202 10.56 8.09 -6.10
N GLY A 203 10.36 9.34 -5.70
CA GLY A 203 9.07 9.80 -5.20
C GLY A 203 8.05 9.88 -6.32
N ALA A 204 6.85 9.34 -6.13
CA ALA A 204 5.71 9.59 -7.00
C ALA A 204 4.57 10.19 -6.18
N GLU A 205 3.98 11.29 -6.68
CA GLU A 205 2.85 11.96 -6.04
C GLU A 205 1.55 11.51 -6.68
N ILE A 206 0.59 11.14 -5.83
CA ILE A 206 -0.76 10.74 -6.23
C ILE A 206 -1.71 11.79 -5.66
N THR A 207 -2.46 12.47 -6.52
CA THR A 207 -3.47 13.43 -6.10
C THR A 207 -4.84 12.76 -6.02
N ILE A 208 -5.57 13.07 -4.94
CA ILE A 208 -6.86 12.47 -4.61
C ILE A 208 -7.85 13.61 -4.35
N PRO A 209 -8.96 13.68 -5.08
CA PRO A 209 -10.06 14.60 -4.76
C PRO A 209 -10.65 14.31 -3.36
N ASN A 210 -10.81 15.33 -2.54
CA ASN A 210 -11.27 15.18 -1.16
C ASN A 210 -12.44 16.15 -0.82
N PRO A 211 -13.54 16.14 -1.58
CA PRO A 211 -14.59 17.14 -1.46
C PRO A 211 -15.29 17.14 -0.09
N ASN A 212 -15.26 16.02 0.61
CA ASN A 212 -15.87 15.89 1.94
C ASN A 212 -14.87 16.05 3.08
N HIS A 213 -13.60 16.38 2.79
CA HIS A 213 -12.49 16.53 3.75
C HIS A 213 -12.32 15.33 4.70
N LEU A 214 -12.62 14.12 4.18
CA LEU A 214 -12.48 12.88 4.95
C LEU A 214 -11.01 12.51 5.14
N LEU A 215 -10.21 12.66 4.09
CA LEU A 215 -8.78 12.44 4.16
C LEU A 215 -8.12 13.65 4.81
N LYS A 216 -7.36 13.40 5.88
CA LYS A 216 -6.66 14.43 6.62
C LYS A 216 -5.14 14.24 6.51
N PRO A 217 -4.37 15.31 6.37
CA PRO A 217 -2.92 15.23 6.47
C PRO A 217 -2.48 14.49 7.73
N GLY A 218 -1.45 13.66 7.60
CA GLY A 218 -0.96 12.79 8.67
C GLY A 218 -1.59 11.40 8.71
N MET A 219 -2.63 11.11 7.91
CA MET A 219 -3.15 9.74 7.78
C MET A 219 -2.18 8.89 6.95
N PHE A 220 -2.05 7.60 7.31
CA PHE A 220 -1.37 6.62 6.48
C PHE A 220 -2.35 5.97 5.52
N ALA A 221 -1.85 5.67 4.33
CA ALA A 221 -2.64 5.08 3.26
C ALA A 221 -1.87 3.95 2.58
N GLU A 222 -2.59 2.90 2.24
CA GLU A 222 -2.15 1.87 1.30
C GLU A 222 -2.58 2.26 -0.10
N VAL A 223 -1.69 2.08 -1.05
CA VAL A 223 -1.87 2.48 -2.45
C VAL A 223 -1.64 1.29 -3.36
N ASP A 224 -2.64 0.95 -4.14
CA ASP A 224 -2.59 -0.09 -5.16
C ASP A 224 -2.54 0.55 -6.55
N LEU A 225 -1.48 0.25 -7.29
CA LEU A 225 -1.29 0.66 -8.68
C LEU A 225 -1.45 -0.56 -9.60
N ALA A 226 -2.42 -0.54 -10.48
CA ALA A 226 -2.54 -1.54 -11.54
C ALA A 226 -1.52 -1.22 -12.66
N THR A 227 -0.71 -2.20 -13.05
CA THR A 227 0.34 -2.06 -14.07
C THR A 227 -0.10 -2.62 -15.42
#